data_95eb8d4ace1929c45e5b9e8482a904b3
#
_entry.id   95eb8d4ace1929c45e5b9e8482a904b3
#
_cell.length_a   1.000
_cell.length_b   1.000
_cell.length_c   1.000
_cell.angle_alpha   90.00
_cell.angle_beta   90.00
_cell.angle_gamma   90.00
#
_symmetry.space_group_name_H-M   'P 1'
#
loop_
_entity.id
_entity.type
_entity.pdbx_description
1 polymer ?
#
loop_
_entity_poly.entity_id
_entity_poly.type
_entity_poly.pdbx_seq_one_letter_code
_entity_poly.pdbx_strand_id
1 'polypeptide(L)' 'MHYLGLDIGGTKIAAVVMDAHGWEIRRYRCPTQKSTYQQFVSCVVALIEQIRRDVQRPMLTGIALPGSISPL' A
#
# COMPACT_ATOMS: atom_id res chain seq x y z
N MET A 1 14.37 8.17 5.14
CA MET A 1 12.92 7.92 5.18
C MET A 1 12.55 6.91 4.11
N HIS A 2 11.67 5.99 4.46
CA HIS A 2 11.18 5.01 3.50
C HIS A 2 9.90 5.51 2.83
N TYR A 3 9.55 4.92 1.71
CA TYR A 3 8.36 5.28 0.95
C TYR A 3 7.50 4.04 0.73
N LEU A 4 6.20 4.19 0.97
CA LEU A 4 5.22 3.15 0.72
C LEU A 4 4.30 3.58 -0.42
N GLY A 5 4.30 2.83 -1.50
CA GLY A 5 3.40 3.05 -2.62
C GLY A 5 2.32 1.98 -2.65
N LEU A 6 1.06 2.40 -2.69
CA LEU A 6 -0.08 1.50 -2.83
C LEU A 6 -0.67 1.67 -4.22
N ASP A 7 -0.81 0.58 -4.94
CA ASP A 7 -1.47 0.54 -6.26
C ASP A 7 -2.77 -0.25 -6.11
N ILE A 8 -3.89 0.45 -6.13
CA ILE A 8 -5.21 -0.14 -5.90
C ILE A 8 -5.89 -0.34 -7.25
N GLY A 9 -5.97 -1.58 -7.66
CA GLY A 9 -6.64 -1.94 -8.91
C GLY A 9 -8.00 -2.58 -8.67
N GLY A 10 -8.67 -2.95 -9.75
CA GLY A 10 -9.98 -3.58 -9.68
C GLY A 10 -9.95 -5.00 -9.13
N THR A 11 -8.85 -5.71 -9.28
CA THR A 11 -8.74 -7.13 -8.89
C THR A 11 -7.72 -7.38 -7.78
N LYS A 12 -6.79 -6.47 -7.57
CA LYS A 12 -5.74 -6.65 -6.57
C LYS A 12 -5.22 -5.33 -6.06
N ILE A 13 -4.63 -5.37 -4.89
CA ILE A 13 -3.90 -4.26 -4.29
C ILE A 13 -2.44 -4.67 -4.22
N ALA A 14 -1.55 -3.85 -4.74
CA ALA A 14 -0.11 -4.05 -4.63
C ALA A 14 0.48 -2.95 -3.76
N ALA A 15 1.46 -3.32 -2.94
CA ALA A 15 2.17 -2.36 -2.11
C ALA A 15 3.67 -2.57 -2.29
N VAL A 16 4.40 -1.48 -2.44
CA VAL A 16 5.84 -1.50 -2.61
C VAL A 16 6.46 -0.59 -1.56
N VAL A 17 7.44 -1.09 -0.83
CA VAL A 17 8.23 -0.29 0.10
C VAL A 17 9.59 -0.04 -0.53
N MET A 18 9.98 1.23 -0.60
CA MET A 18 11.26 1.65 -1.15
C MET A 18 12.06 2.39 -0.09
N ASP A 19 13.38 2.31 -0.17
CA ASP A 19 14.25 3.09 0.70
C ASP A 19 14.43 4.52 0.16
N ALA A 20 15.27 5.31 0.84
CA ALA A 20 15.49 6.71 0.46
C ALA A 20 16.16 6.85 -0.92
N HIS A 21 16.77 5.80 -1.44
CA HIS A 21 17.43 5.81 -2.74
C HIS A 21 16.52 5.31 -3.86
N GLY A 22 15.28 4.92 -3.54
CA GLY A 22 14.34 4.42 -4.53
C GLY A 22 14.45 2.92 -4.80
N TRP A 23 15.24 2.19 -4.02
CA TRP A 23 15.35 0.74 -4.16
C TRP A 23 14.16 0.06 -3.49
N GLU A 24 13.54 -0.88 -4.19
CA GLU A 24 12.46 -1.68 -3.64
C GLU A 24 13.03 -2.66 -2.62
N ILE A 25 12.52 -2.60 -1.38
CA ILE A 25 12.97 -3.50 -0.32
C ILE A 25 11.92 -4.54 0.06
N ARG A 26 10.63 -4.26 -0.17
CA ARG A 26 9.55 -5.24 0.07
C ARG A 26 8.42 -4.99 -0.91
N ARG A 27 7.70 -6.07 -1.24
CA ARG A 27 6.53 -6.02 -2.10
C ARG A 27 5.43 -6.88 -1.51
N TYR A 28 4.21 -6.36 -1.51
CA TYR A 28 3.04 -7.04 -0.99
C TYR A 28 1.94 -7.05 -2.03
N ARG A 29 1.12 -8.08 -2.00
CA ARG A 29 -0.06 -8.17 -2.86
C ARG A 29 -1.20 -8.80 -2.08
N CYS A 30 -2.43 -8.31 -2.30
CA CYS A 30 -3.61 -8.97 -1.81
C CYS A 30 -4.76 -8.77 -2.79
N PRO A 31 -5.73 -9.72 -2.84
CA PRO A 31 -6.90 -9.55 -3.70
C PRO A 31 -7.74 -8.36 -3.23
N THR A 32 -8.34 -7.64 -4.17
CA THR A 32 -9.32 -6.62 -3.83
C THR A 32 -10.61 -7.30 -3.42
N GLN A 33 -11.09 -7.00 -2.21
CA GLN A 33 -12.39 -7.50 -1.74
C GLN A 33 -13.50 -6.70 -2.41
N LYS A 34 -14.44 -7.39 -3.06
CA LYS A 34 -15.49 -6.72 -3.84
C LYS A 34 -16.81 -6.61 -3.11
N SER A 35 -16.90 -6.99 -1.84
CA SER A 35 -18.20 -7.11 -1.16
C SER A 35 -18.74 -5.77 -0.67
N THR A 36 -18.00 -5.07 0.19
CA THR A 36 -18.45 -3.76 0.70
C THR A 36 -17.28 -2.79 0.77
N TYR A 37 -17.61 -1.50 0.80
CA TYR A 37 -16.62 -0.45 0.97
C TYR A 37 -15.87 -0.61 2.30
N GLN A 38 -16.60 -0.96 3.37
CA GLN A 38 -16.00 -1.15 4.68
C GLN A 38 -15.00 -2.30 4.69
N GLN A 39 -15.34 -3.41 4.04
CA GLN A 39 -14.42 -4.54 3.93
C GLN A 39 -13.17 -4.18 3.11
N PHE A 40 -13.35 -3.40 2.06
CA PHE A 40 -12.23 -2.91 1.26
C PHE A 40 -11.29 -2.06 2.13
N VAL A 41 -11.83 -1.08 2.85
CA VAL A 41 -11.05 -0.21 3.71
C VAL A 41 -10.33 -1.02 4.79
N SER A 42 -11.00 -2.00 5.39
CA SER A 42 -10.40 -2.87 6.41
C SER A 42 -9.21 -3.64 5.84
N CYS A 43 -9.30 -4.14 4.60
CA CYS A 43 -8.18 -4.83 3.95
C CYS A 43 -6.99 -3.90 3.75
N VAL A 44 -7.22 -2.67 3.29
CA VAL A 44 -6.17 -1.69 3.07
C VAL A 44 -5.49 -1.35 4.39
N VAL A 45 -6.28 -1.08 5.44
CA VAL A 45 -5.75 -0.75 6.76
C VAL A 45 -4.93 -1.90 7.31
N ALA A 46 -5.43 -3.13 7.22
CA ALA A 46 -4.72 -4.31 7.70
C ALA A 46 -3.38 -4.49 6.98
N LEU A 47 -3.37 -4.26 5.67
CA LEU A 47 -2.15 -4.36 4.88
C LEU A 47 -1.12 -3.30 5.31
N ILE A 48 -1.57 -2.07 5.49
CA ILE A 48 -0.68 -0.98 5.93
C ILE A 48 -0.11 -1.29 7.31
N GLU A 49 -0.92 -1.78 8.24
CA GLU A 49 -0.45 -2.13 9.57
C GLU A 49 0.55 -3.28 9.54
N GLN A 50 0.33 -4.28 8.69
CA GLN A 50 1.29 -5.35 8.51
C GLN A 50 2.63 -4.81 8.01
N ILE A 51 2.60 -3.92 7.02
CA ILE A 51 3.80 -3.34 6.46
C ILE A 51 4.54 -2.52 7.52
N ARG A 52 3.83 -1.76 8.33
CA ARG A 52 4.42 -0.98 9.42
C ARG A 52 5.13 -1.88 10.44
N ARG A 53 4.53 -3.01 10.78
CA ARG A 53 5.15 -3.96 11.69
C ARG A 53 6.41 -4.59 11.09
N ASP A 54 6.36 -4.89 9.79
CA ASP A 54 7.48 -5.55 9.10
C ASP A 54 8.67 -4.60 8.92
N VAL A 55 8.41 -3.35 8.59
CA VAL A 55 9.45 -2.38 8.24
C VAL A 55 9.96 -1.62 9.45
N GLN A 56 9.08 -1.21 10.36
CA GLN A 56 9.41 -0.52 11.61
C GLN A 56 10.25 0.74 11.41
N ARG A 57 9.95 1.50 10.34
CA ARG A 57 10.61 2.76 10.02
C ARG A 57 9.58 3.78 9.56
N PRO A 58 9.85 5.09 9.75
CA PRO A 58 8.96 6.11 9.21
C PRO A 58 8.83 5.98 7.69
N MET A 59 7.60 6.12 7.19
CA MET A 59 7.31 6.02 5.76
C MET A 59 6.39 7.15 5.32
N LEU A 60 6.66 7.71 4.14
CA LEU A 60 5.69 8.51 3.42
C LEU A 60 4.85 7.58 2.55
N THR A 61 3.54 7.73 2.62
CA THR A 61 2.63 6.85 1.88
C THR A 61 1.97 7.60 0.73
N GLY A 62 2.00 6.99 -0.45
CA GLY A 62 1.28 7.47 -1.62
C GLY A 62 0.34 6.39 -2.12
N ILE A 63 -0.81 6.78 -2.64
CA ILE A 63 -1.79 5.86 -3.22
C ILE A 63 -1.96 6.17 -4.69
N ALA A 64 -1.77 5.15 -5.53
CA ALA A 64 -2.05 5.23 -6.96
C ALA A 64 -3.40 4.58 -7.23
N LEU A 65 -4.30 5.37 -7.81
CA LEU A 65 -5.59 4.90 -8.28
C LEU A 65 -5.59 4.98 -9.81
N PRO A 66 -6.48 4.25 -10.50
CA PRO A 66 -6.56 4.37 -11.95
C PRO A 66 -6.72 5.85 -12.36
N GLY A 67 -5.71 6.38 -13.05
CA GLY A 67 -5.70 7.75 -13.54
C GLY A 67 -5.23 8.83 -12.60
N SER A 68 -4.83 8.51 -11.34
CA SER A 68 -4.35 9.54 -10.42
C SER A 68 -3.44 8.98 -9.33
N ILE A 69 -2.64 9.86 -8.73
CA ILE A 69 -1.81 9.56 -7.57
C ILE A 69 -2.12 10.60 -6.51
N SER A 70 -2.43 10.14 -5.30
CA SER A 70 -2.73 11.02 -4.17
C SER A 70 -1.81 10.72 -2.99
N PRO A 71 -1.09 11.71 -2.46
CA PRO A 71 -0.30 11.53 -1.24
C PRO A 71 -1.23 11.47 -0.01
N LEU A 72 -0.80 10.74 0.99
CA LEU A 72 -1.49 10.68 2.28
C LEU A 72 -0.71 11.41 3.34
#